data_be00a88159b9ce08eaf5290dbca79a29
#
_entry.id   be00a88159b9ce08eaf5290dbca79a29
#
_cell.length_a   1.000
_cell.length_b   1.000
_cell.length_c   1.000
_cell.angle_alpha   90.00
_cell.angle_beta   90.00
_cell.angle_gamma   90.00
#
_symmetry.space_group_name_H-M   'P 1'
#
loop_
_entity.id
_entity.type
_entity.pdbx_description
1 polymer ?
#
loop_
_entity_poly.entity_id
_entity_poly.type
_entity_poly.pdbx_seq_one_letter_code
_entity_poly.pdbx_strand_id
1 'polypeptide(L)'
;MYLSRTLIVCLLASLPVVAHADELRSTLQDQRSVAVTIYNENLALVKDQRKIQFASGQNILAFRDVSARMRPETALLRSLTSPGKLSVIEQNFDFDLLTPGKLLEKYVGRNVNIIRTNPATGVETTEQAQVLSANEGVVMKIGNRIETGIPGRIVYPDVPDNLRDRPTLVMSLNNGGAAQQDVELSYITGGLAWKADYVAELNAADDKLDLS
;
A
#
# COMPACT_ATOMS: atom_id res chain seq x y z
N MET A 1 -64.70 -20.87 -32.99
CA MET A 1 -63.30 -20.70 -33.36
C MET A 1 -62.72 -19.67 -32.36
N TYR A 2 -62.17 -20.14 -31.21
CA TYR A 2 -61.62 -19.32 -30.13
C TYR A 2 -60.09 -19.33 -30.20
N LEU A 3 -59.49 -18.18 -30.51
CA LEU A 3 -58.03 -17.98 -30.43
C LEU A 3 -57.63 -17.68 -28.98
N SER A 4 -56.91 -18.61 -28.37
CA SER A 4 -56.23 -18.40 -27.09
C SER A 4 -54.95 -17.55 -27.28
N ARG A 5 -54.88 -16.36 -26.69
CA ARG A 5 -53.70 -15.52 -26.63
C ARG A 5 -52.87 -15.92 -25.40
N THR A 6 -51.76 -16.62 -25.64
CA THR A 6 -50.80 -16.97 -24.59
C THR A 6 -49.91 -15.73 -24.32
N LEU A 7 -50.03 -15.19 -23.12
CA LEU A 7 -49.20 -14.06 -22.64
C LEU A 7 -47.87 -14.64 -22.11
N ILE A 8 -46.77 -14.42 -22.83
CA ILE A 8 -45.40 -14.76 -22.35
C ILE A 8 -44.92 -13.61 -21.47
N VAL A 9 -44.86 -13.83 -20.17
CA VAL A 9 -44.25 -12.94 -19.20
C VAL A 9 -42.75 -13.24 -19.16
N CYS A 10 -41.94 -12.39 -19.78
CA CYS A 10 -40.48 -12.43 -19.62
C CYS A 10 -40.09 -11.89 -18.25
N LEU A 11 -39.72 -12.79 -17.33
CA LEU A 11 -39.12 -12.44 -16.03
C LEU A 11 -37.67 -12.03 -16.25
N LEU A 12 -37.39 -10.72 -16.30
CA LEU A 12 -36.03 -10.20 -16.28
C LEU A 12 -35.45 -10.39 -14.88
N ALA A 13 -34.59 -11.40 -14.72
CA ALA A 13 -33.79 -11.58 -13.54
C ALA A 13 -32.68 -10.47 -13.51
N SER A 14 -32.87 -9.45 -12.68
CA SER A 14 -31.85 -8.46 -12.39
C SER A 14 -30.76 -9.10 -11.52
N LEU A 15 -29.62 -9.45 -12.12
CA LEU A 15 -28.43 -9.83 -11.38
C LEU A 15 -27.91 -8.60 -10.60
N PRO A 16 -27.61 -8.71 -9.30
CA PRO A 16 -27.00 -7.62 -8.57
C PRO A 16 -25.59 -7.38 -9.13
N VAL A 17 -25.37 -6.22 -9.70
CA VAL A 17 -24.02 -5.73 -10.02
C VAL A 17 -23.36 -5.42 -8.68
N VAL A 18 -22.41 -6.26 -8.27
CA VAL A 18 -21.53 -5.95 -7.14
C VAL A 18 -20.62 -4.82 -7.60
N ALA A 19 -20.99 -3.60 -7.28
CA ALA A 19 -20.11 -2.45 -7.45
C ALA A 19 -18.93 -2.62 -6.48
N HIS A 20 -17.75 -2.94 -7.02
CA HIS A 20 -16.52 -2.77 -6.26
C HIS A 20 -16.34 -1.26 -6.06
N ALA A 21 -16.23 -0.82 -4.82
CA ALA A 21 -15.86 0.55 -4.53
C ALA A 21 -14.41 0.74 -5.01
N ASP A 22 -14.20 1.66 -5.95
CA ASP A 22 -12.87 2.01 -6.42
C ASP A 22 -12.03 2.53 -5.24
N GLU A 23 -10.75 2.10 -5.19
CA GLU A 23 -9.81 2.54 -4.17
C GLU A 23 -9.50 4.03 -4.34
N LEU A 24 -9.89 4.84 -3.35
CA LEU A 24 -9.57 6.25 -3.27
C LEU A 24 -8.11 6.42 -2.85
N ARG A 25 -7.27 6.99 -3.71
CA ARG A 25 -5.84 7.16 -3.44
C ARG A 25 -5.54 8.57 -2.97
N SER A 26 -5.02 8.69 -1.76
CA SER A 26 -4.49 9.95 -1.23
C SER A 26 -2.97 9.94 -1.23
N THR A 27 -2.38 10.98 -1.78
CA THR A 27 -0.93 11.16 -1.99
C THR A 27 -0.43 12.42 -1.29
N LEU A 28 0.87 12.71 -1.39
CA LEU A 28 1.43 13.98 -0.89
C LEU A 28 0.86 15.23 -1.55
N GLN A 29 0.19 15.11 -2.71
CA GLN A 29 -0.49 16.25 -3.34
C GLN A 29 -1.72 16.71 -2.55
N ASP A 30 -2.35 15.81 -1.78
CA ASP A 30 -3.49 16.11 -0.95
C ASP A 30 -3.08 16.68 0.42
N GLN A 31 -1.78 16.61 0.75
CA GLN A 31 -1.23 17.02 2.04
C GLN A 31 -1.34 18.53 2.24
N ARG A 32 -1.85 18.92 3.41
CA ARG A 32 -1.97 20.31 3.86
C ARG A 32 -0.89 20.67 4.84
N SER A 33 -0.63 19.78 5.77
CA SER A 33 0.42 19.94 6.76
C SER A 33 0.88 18.59 7.29
N VAL A 34 2.12 18.55 7.75
CA VAL A 34 2.66 17.44 8.51
C VAL A 34 3.38 17.99 9.74
N ALA A 35 3.11 17.39 10.89
CA ALA A 35 3.82 17.67 12.14
C ALA A 35 4.46 16.38 12.66
N VAL A 36 5.72 16.48 13.07
CA VAL A 36 6.47 15.34 13.60
C VAL A 36 7.03 15.72 14.97
N THR A 37 6.67 14.94 15.98
CA THR A 37 7.24 15.04 17.32
C THR A 37 8.18 13.88 17.53
N ILE A 38 9.48 14.17 17.67
CA ILE A 38 10.51 13.14 17.84
C ILE A 38 10.77 12.97 19.33
N TYR A 39 10.64 11.73 19.80
CA TYR A 39 10.94 11.34 21.18
C TYR A 39 12.32 10.68 21.26
N ASN A 40 12.78 10.43 22.49
CA ASN A 40 13.90 9.55 22.72
C ASN A 40 13.56 8.12 22.25
N GLU A 41 14.56 7.24 22.19
CA GLU A 41 14.36 5.80 21.97
C GLU A 41 13.79 5.43 20.60
N ASN A 42 14.19 6.18 19.56
CA ASN A 42 13.84 5.84 18.18
C ASN A 42 12.32 5.84 17.91
N LEU A 43 11.60 6.81 18.47
CA LEU A 43 10.16 6.98 18.31
C LEU A 43 9.81 8.40 17.84
N ALA A 44 8.79 8.48 16.99
CA ALA A 44 8.19 9.76 16.63
C ALA A 44 6.67 9.62 16.44
N LEU A 45 5.94 10.66 16.82
CA LEU A 45 4.53 10.85 16.49
C LEU A 45 4.45 11.67 15.22
N VAL A 46 3.79 11.13 14.20
CA VAL A 46 3.47 11.82 12.96
C VAL A 46 2.01 12.21 12.97
N LYS A 47 1.69 13.43 12.56
CA LYS A 47 0.34 13.92 12.28
C LYS A 47 0.34 14.48 10.86
N ASP A 48 -0.35 13.80 9.95
CA ASP A 48 -0.43 14.14 8.53
C ASP A 48 -1.87 14.57 8.21
N GLN A 49 -2.04 15.83 7.82
CA GLN A 49 -3.33 16.38 7.45
C GLN A 49 -3.45 16.45 5.93
N ARG A 50 -4.55 15.89 5.43
CA ARG A 50 -4.84 15.86 3.99
C ARG A 50 -6.27 16.28 3.71
N LYS A 51 -6.47 16.83 2.52
CA LYS A 51 -7.80 17.16 2.01
C LYS A 51 -8.24 16.06 1.04
N ILE A 52 -9.29 15.34 1.41
CA ILE A 52 -9.74 14.15 0.69
C ILE A 52 -11.23 14.30 0.31
N GLN A 53 -11.55 13.79 -0.89
CA GLN A 53 -12.91 13.71 -1.41
C GLN A 53 -13.46 12.31 -1.18
N PHE A 54 -14.47 12.17 -0.31
CA PHE A 54 -15.12 10.90 0.00
C PHE A 54 -16.49 10.82 -0.70
N ALA A 55 -16.88 9.60 -1.06
CA ALA A 55 -18.29 9.31 -1.34
C ALA A 55 -19.07 9.21 -0.02
N SER A 56 -20.41 9.35 -0.08
CA SER A 56 -21.26 9.03 1.06
C SER A 56 -21.30 7.52 1.31
N GLY A 57 -21.25 7.09 2.56
CA GLY A 57 -21.23 5.68 2.92
C GLY A 57 -19.83 5.06 2.87
N GLN A 58 -19.73 3.85 2.31
CA GLN A 58 -18.49 3.08 2.31
C GLN A 58 -17.46 3.62 1.33
N ASN A 59 -16.20 3.69 1.77
CA ASN A 59 -15.04 4.07 0.97
C ASN A 59 -13.86 3.15 1.31
N ILE A 60 -13.01 2.88 0.33
CA ILE A 60 -11.69 2.27 0.53
C ILE A 60 -10.66 3.35 0.28
N LEU A 61 -9.95 3.77 1.33
CA LEU A 61 -8.92 4.81 1.25
C LEU A 61 -7.53 4.18 1.31
N ALA A 62 -6.73 4.38 0.27
CA ALA A 62 -5.29 4.13 0.29
C ALA A 62 -4.55 5.43 0.64
N PHE A 63 -4.13 5.54 1.90
CA PHE A 63 -3.34 6.66 2.40
C PHE A 63 -1.86 6.36 2.16
N ARG A 64 -1.31 6.88 1.07
CA ARG A 64 0.03 6.58 0.58
C ARG A 64 1.09 7.47 1.21
N ASP A 65 2.36 7.07 1.05
CA ASP A 65 3.53 7.82 1.50
C ASP A 65 3.61 7.96 3.04
N VAL A 66 3.07 6.99 3.78
CA VAL A 66 3.26 6.88 5.21
C VAL A 66 4.65 6.33 5.53
N SER A 67 5.11 6.42 6.77
CA SER A 67 6.40 5.84 7.15
C SER A 67 6.40 4.31 6.99
N ALA A 68 7.44 3.77 6.35
CA ALA A 68 7.65 2.31 6.27
C ALA A 68 7.86 1.64 7.64
N ARG A 69 8.17 2.43 8.67
CA ARG A 69 8.37 1.96 10.05
C ARG A 69 7.23 2.38 10.99
N MET A 70 6.07 2.74 10.40
CA MET A 70 4.89 3.03 11.22
C MET A 70 4.46 1.80 12.02
N ARG A 71 3.83 2.04 13.15
CA ARG A 71 3.13 1.03 13.95
C ARG A 71 1.65 1.12 13.61
N PRO A 72 1.13 0.20 12.77
CA PRO A 72 -0.24 0.31 12.24
C PRO A 72 -1.31 0.35 13.33
N GLU A 73 -1.07 -0.35 14.44
CA GLU A 73 -1.96 -0.40 15.60
C GLU A 73 -2.13 0.94 16.30
N THR A 74 -1.23 1.90 16.03
CA THR A 74 -1.31 3.26 16.59
C THR A 74 -1.97 4.26 15.66
N ALA A 75 -2.33 3.83 14.45
CA ALA A 75 -2.90 4.71 13.43
C ALA A 75 -4.32 5.12 13.81
N LEU A 76 -4.56 6.42 13.80
CA LEU A 76 -5.85 7.02 14.07
C LEU A 76 -6.17 8.05 12.98
N LEU A 77 -7.20 7.76 12.18
CA LEU A 77 -7.75 8.70 11.20
C LEU A 77 -8.95 9.43 11.82
N ARG A 78 -8.96 10.74 11.74
CA ARG A 78 -10.11 11.56 12.16
C ARG A 78 -10.42 12.64 11.14
N SER A 79 -11.69 12.96 10.97
CA SER A 79 -12.12 14.13 10.23
C SER A 79 -12.02 15.38 11.08
N LEU A 80 -11.39 16.41 10.52
CA LEU A 80 -11.35 17.75 11.11
C LEU A 80 -12.56 18.59 10.66
N THR A 81 -13.07 18.34 9.46
CA THR A 81 -14.22 19.05 8.87
C THR A 81 -15.55 18.55 9.45
N SER A 82 -15.69 17.23 9.62
CA SER A 82 -16.92 16.59 10.10
C SER A 82 -16.63 15.65 11.27
N PRO A 83 -16.29 16.14 12.45
CA PRO A 83 -15.92 15.32 13.60
C PRO A 83 -16.98 14.27 13.95
N GLY A 84 -16.53 13.02 14.15
CA GLY A 84 -17.40 11.89 14.49
C GLY A 84 -18.28 11.35 13.36
N LYS A 85 -18.15 11.87 12.13
CA LYS A 85 -18.91 11.41 10.97
C LYS A 85 -18.11 10.52 10.03
N LEU A 86 -16.81 10.35 10.25
CA LEU A 86 -15.93 9.43 9.55
C LEU A 86 -15.51 8.32 10.51
N SER A 87 -15.86 7.08 10.20
CA SER A 87 -15.50 5.93 11.03
C SER A 87 -14.65 4.93 10.25
N VAL A 88 -13.58 4.45 10.87
CA VAL A 88 -12.73 3.38 10.35
C VAL A 88 -13.39 2.04 10.72
N ILE A 89 -13.61 1.19 9.73
CA ILE A 89 -14.16 -0.16 9.88
C ILE A 89 -13.00 -1.16 10.01
N GLU A 90 -12.02 -1.04 9.11
CA GLU A 90 -10.86 -1.89 9.02
C GLU A 90 -9.66 -1.09 8.53
N GLN A 91 -8.47 -1.49 8.95
CA GLN A 91 -7.22 -0.90 8.44
C GLN A 91 -6.17 -1.99 8.23
N ASN A 92 -5.47 -1.90 7.09
CA ASN A 92 -4.39 -2.80 6.71
C ASN A 92 -3.18 -1.97 6.28
N PHE A 93 -2.00 -2.34 6.76
CA PHE A 93 -0.77 -1.67 6.37
C PHE A 93 -0.03 -2.49 5.31
N ASP A 94 -0.03 -1.99 4.08
CA ASP A 94 0.66 -2.58 2.94
C ASP A 94 2.08 -2.01 2.89
N PHE A 95 3.03 -2.69 3.54
CA PHE A 95 4.44 -2.33 3.56
C PHE A 95 5.29 -3.14 2.56
N ASP A 96 4.70 -4.18 1.96
CA ASP A 96 5.37 -4.98 0.93
C ASP A 96 5.56 -4.11 -0.33
N LEU A 97 6.76 -3.56 -0.47
CA LEU A 97 7.10 -2.74 -1.62
C LEU A 97 7.32 -3.60 -2.87
N LEU A 98 6.90 -3.07 -4.01
CA LEU A 98 7.11 -3.69 -5.31
C LEU A 98 8.62 -3.74 -5.63
N THR A 99 9.20 -4.89 -5.38
CA THR A 99 10.57 -5.24 -5.76
C THR A 99 10.57 -6.53 -6.58
N PRO A 100 11.59 -6.80 -7.39
CA PRO A 100 11.66 -8.05 -8.16
C PRO A 100 11.54 -9.29 -7.27
N GLY A 101 12.15 -9.28 -6.07
CA GLY A 101 12.06 -10.38 -5.11
C GLY A 101 10.66 -10.55 -4.55
N LYS A 102 10.03 -9.48 -4.10
CA LYS A 102 8.65 -9.51 -3.57
C LYS A 102 7.64 -9.91 -4.63
N LEU A 103 7.80 -9.41 -5.86
CA LEU A 103 6.96 -9.81 -6.98
C LEU A 103 7.08 -11.32 -7.22
N LEU A 104 8.30 -11.86 -7.24
CA LEU A 104 8.53 -13.29 -7.39
C LEU A 104 7.92 -14.12 -6.24
N GLU A 105 8.06 -13.68 -4.98
CA GLU A 105 7.44 -14.33 -3.81
C GLU A 105 5.92 -14.42 -3.95
N LYS A 106 5.25 -13.35 -4.39
CA LYS A 106 3.80 -13.33 -4.60
C LYS A 106 3.31 -14.20 -5.77
N TYR A 107 4.25 -14.57 -6.65
CA TYR A 107 3.96 -15.47 -7.77
C TYR A 107 4.24 -16.94 -7.47
N VAL A 108 4.67 -17.30 -6.27
CA VAL A 108 4.80 -18.72 -5.88
C VAL A 108 3.44 -19.42 -6.04
N GLY A 109 3.44 -20.55 -6.75
CA GLY A 109 2.25 -21.30 -7.16
C GLY A 109 1.55 -20.78 -8.42
N ARG A 110 1.92 -19.62 -8.94
CA ARG A 110 1.32 -19.00 -10.15
C ARG A 110 2.20 -19.17 -11.39
N ASN A 111 1.61 -18.92 -12.54
CA ASN A 111 2.30 -18.95 -13.82
C ASN A 111 2.89 -17.59 -14.19
N VAL A 112 4.07 -17.64 -14.79
CA VAL A 112 4.80 -16.53 -15.40
C VAL A 112 5.27 -16.93 -16.79
N ASN A 113 5.68 -15.94 -17.60
CA ASN A 113 6.34 -16.22 -18.87
C ASN A 113 7.86 -16.05 -18.72
N ILE A 114 8.63 -16.99 -19.27
CA ILE A 114 10.08 -16.91 -19.38
C ILE A 114 10.45 -16.61 -20.82
N ILE A 115 11.16 -15.50 -21.02
CA ILE A 115 11.67 -15.12 -22.33
C ILE A 115 13.16 -15.44 -22.37
N ARG A 116 13.56 -16.29 -23.30
CA ARG A 116 14.96 -16.65 -23.59
C ARG A 116 15.36 -16.04 -24.90
N THR A 117 16.48 -15.34 -24.92
CA THR A 117 17.06 -14.79 -26.14
C THR A 117 18.20 -15.69 -26.61
N ASN A 118 18.16 -16.15 -27.82
CA ASN A 118 19.28 -16.87 -28.42
C ASN A 118 20.45 -15.90 -28.67
N PRO A 119 21.62 -16.11 -28.04
CA PRO A 119 22.72 -15.14 -28.10
C PRO A 119 23.35 -15.03 -29.49
N ALA A 120 23.19 -16.05 -30.35
CA ALA A 120 23.76 -16.03 -31.70
C ALA A 120 22.84 -15.35 -32.72
N THR A 121 21.52 -15.45 -32.56
CA THR A 121 20.55 -14.98 -33.55
C THR A 121 19.70 -13.80 -33.08
N GLY A 122 19.69 -13.52 -31.76
CA GLY A 122 18.80 -12.51 -31.14
C GLY A 122 17.33 -12.94 -31.10
N VAL A 123 16.98 -14.14 -31.54
CA VAL A 123 15.60 -14.63 -31.56
C VAL A 123 15.15 -14.91 -30.13
N GLU A 124 13.99 -14.37 -29.76
CA GLU A 124 13.34 -14.62 -28.46
C GLU A 124 12.36 -15.79 -28.55
N THR A 125 12.39 -16.64 -27.53
CA THR A 125 11.40 -17.71 -27.32
C THR A 125 10.73 -17.50 -25.98
N THR A 126 9.41 -17.75 -25.91
CA THR A 126 8.62 -17.61 -24.69
C THR A 126 8.11 -18.98 -24.26
N GLU A 127 8.37 -19.34 -22.99
CA GLU A 127 7.85 -20.55 -22.36
C GLU A 127 7.05 -20.17 -21.11
N GLN A 128 5.94 -20.85 -20.87
CA GLN A 128 5.19 -20.70 -19.61
C GLN A 128 5.88 -21.52 -18.51
N ALA A 129 6.04 -20.91 -17.35
CA ALA A 129 6.63 -21.52 -16.16
C ALA A 129 5.75 -21.30 -14.94
N GLN A 130 5.67 -22.28 -14.04
CA GLN A 130 5.08 -22.13 -12.73
C GLN A 130 6.21 -21.87 -11.72
N VAL A 131 6.08 -20.81 -10.90
CA VAL A 131 7.01 -20.56 -9.80
C VAL A 131 6.70 -21.52 -8.66
N LEU A 132 7.63 -22.38 -8.29
CA LEU A 132 7.47 -23.34 -7.20
C LEU A 132 8.00 -22.80 -5.87
N SER A 133 9.10 -22.05 -5.91
CA SER A 133 9.71 -21.43 -4.74
C SER A 133 10.50 -20.19 -5.12
N ALA A 134 10.56 -19.24 -4.18
CA ALA A 134 11.39 -18.03 -4.25
C ALA A 134 12.35 -17.90 -3.05
N ASN A 135 12.45 -18.92 -2.20
CA ASN A 135 13.30 -18.93 -1.00
C ASN A 135 14.73 -19.31 -1.41
N GLU A 136 15.72 -18.48 -1.04
CA GLU A 136 17.15 -18.72 -1.30
C GLU A 136 17.49 -19.01 -2.77
N GLY A 137 16.61 -18.59 -3.68
CA GLY A 137 16.73 -18.82 -5.12
C GLY A 137 15.38 -19.16 -5.74
N VAL A 138 15.37 -19.23 -7.06
CA VAL A 138 14.15 -19.49 -7.82
C VAL A 138 14.09 -20.97 -8.21
N VAL A 139 12.95 -21.61 -7.96
CA VAL A 139 12.64 -22.95 -8.46
C VAL A 139 11.40 -22.83 -9.33
N MET A 140 11.49 -23.28 -10.59
CA MET A 140 10.40 -23.21 -11.57
C MET A 140 10.12 -24.58 -12.19
N LYS A 141 8.85 -24.82 -12.52
CA LYS A 141 8.42 -25.92 -13.35
C LYS A 141 8.13 -25.38 -14.76
N ILE A 142 8.84 -25.88 -15.76
CA ILE A 142 8.68 -25.54 -17.18
C ILE A 142 8.36 -26.83 -17.94
N GLY A 143 7.13 -26.99 -18.40
CA GLY A 143 6.66 -28.26 -18.94
C GLY A 143 6.80 -29.39 -17.93
N ASN A 144 7.61 -30.42 -18.27
CA ASN A 144 7.86 -31.59 -17.40
C ASN A 144 9.18 -31.53 -16.64
N ARG A 145 9.90 -30.41 -16.68
CA ARG A 145 11.20 -30.26 -16.02
C ARG A 145 11.13 -29.24 -14.90
N ILE A 146 11.97 -29.40 -13.89
CA ILE A 146 12.18 -28.43 -12.81
C ILE A 146 13.53 -27.78 -13.03
N GLU A 147 13.56 -26.46 -13.07
CA GLU A 147 14.77 -25.68 -13.19
C GLU A 147 15.02 -24.87 -11.92
N THR A 148 16.26 -24.84 -11.47
CA THR A 148 16.73 -23.99 -10.38
C THR A 148 17.46 -22.80 -10.98
N GLY A 149 17.08 -21.60 -10.53
CA GLY A 149 17.55 -20.35 -11.12
C GLY A 149 16.59 -19.79 -12.16
N ILE A 150 16.99 -18.67 -12.78
CA ILE A 150 16.19 -17.99 -13.81
C ILE A 150 16.82 -18.29 -15.17
N PRO A 151 16.19 -19.14 -16.00
CA PRO A 151 16.77 -19.52 -17.27
C PRO A 151 16.67 -18.43 -18.34
N GLY A 152 16.08 -17.27 -18.01
CA GLY A 152 15.87 -16.15 -18.90
C GLY A 152 15.24 -14.97 -18.16
N ARG A 153 14.59 -14.07 -18.89
CA ARG A 153 13.86 -12.94 -18.32
C ARG A 153 12.46 -13.38 -17.91
N ILE A 154 12.08 -13.13 -16.65
CA ILE A 154 10.72 -13.38 -16.16
C ILE A 154 9.82 -12.22 -16.57
N VAL A 155 8.65 -12.54 -17.14
CA VAL A 155 7.59 -11.58 -17.46
C VAL A 155 6.34 -11.98 -16.69
N TYR A 156 5.88 -11.07 -15.85
CA TYR A 156 4.68 -11.24 -15.02
C TYR A 156 3.46 -10.70 -15.76
N PRO A 157 2.29 -11.34 -15.67
CA PRO A 157 1.08 -10.85 -16.35
C PRO A 157 0.53 -9.58 -15.69
N ASP A 158 0.68 -9.43 -14.38
CA ASP A 158 0.16 -8.31 -13.60
C ASP A 158 1.00 -8.05 -12.33
N VAL A 159 0.62 -7.01 -11.60
CA VAL A 159 1.15 -6.72 -10.26
C VAL A 159 0.05 -7.04 -9.23
N PRO A 160 0.31 -7.95 -8.27
CA PRO A 160 -0.64 -8.24 -7.21
C PRO A 160 -1.05 -6.98 -6.42
N ASP A 161 -2.34 -6.86 -6.10
CA ASP A 161 -2.93 -5.65 -5.48
C ASP A 161 -2.30 -5.25 -4.14
N ASN A 162 -1.72 -6.22 -3.42
CA ASN A 162 -1.06 -6.00 -2.13
C ASN A 162 0.43 -5.62 -2.25
N LEU A 163 0.99 -5.51 -3.46
CA LEU A 163 2.30 -4.93 -3.70
C LEU A 163 2.15 -3.46 -4.06
N ARG A 164 2.76 -2.60 -3.26
CA ARG A 164 2.69 -1.15 -3.42
C ARG A 164 4.05 -0.59 -3.85
N ASP A 165 4.02 0.46 -4.64
CA ASP A 165 5.23 1.23 -4.98
C ASP A 165 5.74 2.05 -3.78
N ARG A 166 4.87 2.31 -2.79
CA ARG A 166 5.15 3.07 -1.57
C ARG A 166 4.39 2.51 -0.38
N PRO A 167 4.92 2.65 0.85
CA PRO A 167 4.19 2.25 2.05
C PRO A 167 2.83 2.94 2.10
N THR A 168 1.78 2.15 2.27
CA THR A 168 0.40 2.60 2.16
C THR A 168 -0.44 2.03 3.29
N LEU A 169 -1.18 2.89 3.99
CA LEU A 169 -2.20 2.45 4.94
C LEU A 169 -3.54 2.41 4.20
N VAL A 170 -4.10 1.21 4.04
CA VAL A 170 -5.41 1.00 3.41
C VAL A 170 -6.47 0.92 4.50
N MET A 171 -7.52 1.71 4.37
CA MET A 171 -8.59 1.79 5.34
C MET A 171 -9.95 1.64 4.67
N SER A 172 -10.77 0.74 5.20
CA SER A 172 -12.21 0.70 4.91
C SER A 172 -12.93 1.66 5.85
N LEU A 173 -13.65 2.62 5.29
CA LEU A 173 -14.25 3.74 6.01
C LEU A 173 -15.74 3.83 5.73
N ASN A 174 -16.49 4.36 6.70
CA ASN A 174 -17.87 4.83 6.46
C ASN A 174 -17.94 6.33 6.68
N ASN A 175 -18.36 7.06 5.63
CA ASN A 175 -18.52 8.51 5.66
C ASN A 175 -19.98 8.90 5.78
N GLY A 176 -20.36 9.47 6.92
CA GLY A 176 -21.65 10.12 7.16
C GLY A 176 -21.57 11.66 7.20
N GLY A 177 -20.42 12.23 6.80
CA GLY A 177 -20.15 13.67 6.82
C GLY A 177 -20.12 14.29 5.43
N ALA A 178 -19.46 15.44 5.31
CA ALA A 178 -19.26 16.14 4.05
C ALA A 178 -18.48 15.29 3.04
N ALA A 179 -18.68 15.52 1.76
CA ALA A 179 -17.93 14.82 0.71
C ALA A 179 -16.45 15.24 0.71
N GLN A 180 -16.16 16.54 0.76
CA GLN A 180 -14.79 17.03 0.87
C GLN A 180 -14.45 17.29 2.33
N GLN A 181 -13.38 16.66 2.83
CA GLN A 181 -12.97 16.76 4.23
C GLN A 181 -11.46 16.97 4.37
N ASP A 182 -11.09 17.80 5.32
CA ASP A 182 -9.76 17.79 5.89
C ASP A 182 -9.72 16.69 6.97
N VAL A 183 -8.81 15.75 6.79
CA VAL A 183 -8.61 14.62 7.72
C VAL A 183 -7.21 14.65 8.29
N GLU A 184 -7.04 14.14 9.49
CA GLU A 184 -5.73 13.96 10.12
C GLU A 184 -5.51 12.48 10.39
N LEU A 185 -4.42 11.93 9.85
CA LEU A 185 -3.87 10.64 10.23
C LEU A 185 -2.75 10.86 11.22
N SER A 186 -2.90 10.32 12.43
CA SER A 186 -1.84 10.32 13.44
C SER A 186 -1.36 8.90 13.72
N TYR A 187 -0.04 8.69 13.81
CA TYR A 187 0.55 7.38 14.07
C TYR A 187 1.94 7.50 14.67
N ILE A 188 2.38 6.45 15.37
CA ILE A 188 3.75 6.30 15.87
C ILE A 188 4.60 5.62 14.81
N THR A 189 5.82 6.10 14.65
CA THR A 189 6.83 5.48 13.78
C THR A 189 8.16 5.35 14.48
N GLY A 190 8.96 4.37 14.07
CA GLY A 190 10.37 4.26 14.40
C GLY A 190 11.27 4.94 13.37
N GLY A 191 12.57 4.91 13.59
CA GLY A 191 13.57 5.41 12.64
C GLY A 191 13.96 6.87 12.81
N LEU A 192 13.38 7.56 13.80
CA LEU A 192 13.71 8.94 14.13
C LEU A 192 14.18 9.03 15.58
N ALA A 193 15.31 9.66 15.79
CA ALA A 193 15.85 9.96 17.12
C ALA A 193 16.51 11.34 17.08
N TRP A 194 16.66 11.94 18.23
CA TRP A 194 17.45 13.16 18.38
C TRP A 194 18.57 12.93 19.40
N LYS A 195 19.67 13.66 19.23
CA LYS A 195 20.79 13.69 20.15
C LYS A 195 21.21 15.13 20.36
N ALA A 196 21.44 15.50 21.60
CA ALA A 196 22.03 16.77 21.95
C ALA A 196 23.48 16.52 22.40
N ASP A 197 24.43 17.18 21.75
CA ASP A 197 25.81 17.22 22.18
C ASP A 197 26.07 18.64 22.73
N TYR A 198 26.67 18.74 23.90
CA TYR A 198 26.97 20.00 24.57
C TYR A 198 28.48 20.21 24.64
N VAL A 199 28.92 21.40 24.31
CA VAL A 199 30.29 21.83 24.50
C VAL A 199 30.31 22.79 25.67
N ALA A 200 31.10 22.46 26.66
CA ALA A 200 31.35 23.30 27.83
C ALA A 200 32.75 23.88 27.77
N GLU A 201 32.87 25.21 27.66
CA GLU A 201 34.13 25.89 27.64
C GLU A 201 34.34 26.69 28.94
N LEU A 202 35.46 26.44 29.61
CA LEU A 202 35.90 27.25 30.74
C LEU A 202 36.66 28.48 30.24
N ASN A 203 36.41 29.61 30.88
CA ASN A 203 37.23 30.80 30.62
C ASN A 203 38.67 30.62 31.17
N ALA A 204 39.56 31.52 30.82
CA ALA A 204 40.98 31.44 31.23
C ALA A 204 41.21 31.50 32.77
N ALA A 205 40.21 31.89 33.56
CA ALA A 205 40.27 31.95 34.99
C ALA A 205 39.61 30.76 35.69
N ASP A 206 39.06 29.83 34.93
CA ASP A 206 38.31 28.63 35.41
C ASP A 206 37.13 28.94 36.36
N ASP A 207 36.58 30.16 36.27
CA ASP A 207 35.49 30.60 37.14
C ASP A 207 34.15 30.77 36.44
N LYS A 208 34.11 30.64 35.10
CA LYS A 208 32.88 30.71 34.31
C LYS A 208 32.83 29.62 33.26
N LEU A 209 31.67 29.03 33.12
CA LEU A 209 31.34 28.02 32.13
C LEU A 209 30.47 28.66 31.03
N ASP A 210 30.85 28.54 29.78
CA ASP A 210 30.01 28.80 28.62
C ASP A 210 29.52 27.47 28.06
N LEU A 211 28.22 27.37 27.78
CA LEU A 211 27.58 26.17 27.29
C LEU A 211 26.86 26.49 25.97
N SER A 212 27.29 25.85 24.89
CA SER A 212 26.70 25.97 23.56
C SER A 212 26.21 24.64 23.00
#